data_153b935a67052582e8db18615c5daf85
#
_entry.id   153b935a67052582e8db18615c5daf85
#
_cell.length_a   1.000
_cell.length_b   1.000
_cell.length_c   1.000
_cell.angle_alpha   90.00
_cell.angle_beta   90.00
_cell.angle_gamma   90.00
#
_symmetry.space_group_name_H-M   'P 1'
#
loop_
_entity.id
_entity.type
_entity.pdbx_description
1 polymer ?
#
loop_
_entity_poly.entity_id
_entity_poly.type
_entity_poly.pdbx_seq_one_letter_code
_entity_poly.pdbx_strand_id
1 'polypeptide(L)'
;MVPLTFLRKKAAHSVPLLLAALIFTGCGTQAPDQSTAHMQGSAQADSGFYLQQMSQSTNDTRINWQLLAIRALLKEGKTQQAAELFSQLPQDLHDTQRHEQTLLSAELKVAQKDYDGAKKILGTIDLSTLDKNQQARFWQAGITAEQGRPSLTLLRALIAQEPLLAGADKQKNIDATWQALASMTQDQAKALVINADENVLQGWLDLQQMWFNNRSDPNMLKAGITDWQKRYPQNPGAKMLPTQLVNVQNFKPASTSKIALLLPLNGQAAVFGRAIQQGFEAAKNGTTAVTGSAVPAQAAQAANVNDVVSPSAAETSDLTTAQTPAQGTMQNPVTAPTTQPATPAPAATQAPAETPAPATAEQPQPQTAQPEQQPAAQPQAVATTSANSGAELKIYDTSAQPLDQVLAQVQQDGASIVVGPLLKNNVEALMKSRSEERR
;
A
#
# COMPACT_ATOMS: atom_id res chain seq x y z
N MET A 1 21.99 -16.62 74.44
CA MET A 1 22.49 -15.99 73.22
C MET A 1 21.34 -15.93 72.19
N VAL A 2 20.77 -14.75 72.02
CA VAL A 2 19.58 -14.47 71.18
C VAL A 2 20.04 -13.81 69.90
N PRO A 3 19.67 -14.21 68.70
CA PRO A 3 19.85 -13.34 67.54
C PRO A 3 18.58 -12.54 67.23
N LEU A 4 18.78 -11.24 67.10
CA LEU A 4 17.78 -10.24 66.71
C LEU A 4 17.33 -10.48 65.26
N THR A 5 15.99 -10.57 65.12
CA THR A 5 15.31 -10.48 63.82
C THR A 5 14.99 -9.01 63.53
N PHE A 6 15.58 -8.52 62.39
CA PHE A 6 15.27 -7.18 61.87
C PHE A 6 13.94 -7.19 61.11
N LEU A 7 12.91 -6.55 61.72
CA LEU A 7 11.69 -6.18 61.04
C LEU A 7 11.91 -4.97 60.12
N ARG A 8 11.86 -5.16 58.84
CA ARG A 8 11.76 -4.06 57.84
C ARG A 8 10.33 -3.54 57.80
N LYS A 9 10.09 -2.44 58.43
CA LYS A 9 8.86 -1.62 58.28
C LYS A 9 8.88 -0.94 56.92
N LYS A 10 7.86 -1.27 56.08
CA LYS A 10 7.53 -0.46 54.90
C LYS A 10 6.83 0.80 55.35
N ALA A 11 7.48 1.94 55.23
CA ALA A 11 6.84 3.25 55.45
C ALA A 11 5.99 3.60 54.23
N ALA A 12 4.66 3.51 54.37
CA ALA A 12 3.72 4.09 53.42
C ALA A 12 3.69 5.61 53.66
N HIS A 13 4.15 6.36 52.67
CA HIS A 13 3.99 7.82 52.67
C HIS A 13 2.58 8.17 52.19
N SER A 14 1.67 8.37 53.09
CA SER A 14 0.40 9.04 52.85
C SER A 14 0.67 10.55 52.73
N VAL A 15 0.54 11.08 51.51
CA VAL A 15 0.53 12.52 51.26
C VAL A 15 -0.85 13.05 51.65
N PRO A 16 -0.97 13.98 52.63
CA PRO A 16 -2.25 14.61 52.91
C PRO A 16 -2.59 15.58 51.78
N LEU A 17 -3.72 15.35 51.12
CA LEU A 17 -4.36 16.29 50.20
C LEU A 17 -4.92 17.46 51.06
N LEU A 18 -4.18 18.54 51.16
CA LEU A 18 -4.65 19.80 51.68
C LEU A 18 -5.56 20.45 50.65
N LEU A 19 -6.86 20.27 50.81
CA LEU A 19 -7.89 20.98 50.06
C LEU A 19 -8.00 22.39 50.70
N ALA A 20 -7.18 23.33 50.20
CA ALA A 20 -7.33 24.74 50.51
C ALA A 20 -8.46 25.31 49.65
N ALA A 21 -9.69 25.28 50.15
CA ALA A 21 -10.79 26.08 49.63
C ALA A 21 -10.53 27.56 49.95
N LEU A 22 -9.82 28.24 49.07
CA LEU A 22 -9.75 29.71 49.07
C LEU A 22 -11.01 30.24 48.38
N ILE A 23 -11.98 30.64 49.21
CA ILE A 23 -13.11 31.46 48.77
C ILE A 23 -12.54 32.88 48.51
N PHE A 24 -12.12 33.13 47.27
CA PHE A 24 -11.86 34.49 46.79
C PHE A 24 -13.18 35.11 46.36
N THR A 25 -13.84 35.82 47.28
CA THR A 25 -14.74 36.91 46.93
C THR A 25 -13.86 38.09 46.51
N GLY A 26 -13.51 38.16 45.27
CA GLY A 26 -12.73 39.26 44.68
C GLY A 26 -13.14 39.46 43.25
N CYS A 27 -13.47 40.67 42.90
CA CYS A 27 -13.81 41.21 41.58
C CYS A 27 -13.26 40.39 40.43
N GLY A 28 -14.14 39.98 39.48
CA GLY A 28 -13.88 39.07 38.40
C GLY A 28 -12.61 39.36 37.60
N THR A 29 -11.51 38.78 38.01
CA THR A 29 -10.43 38.50 37.08
C THR A 29 -10.88 37.31 36.21
N GLN A 30 -11.43 37.65 35.07
CA GLN A 30 -11.72 36.68 34.03
C GLN A 30 -10.48 35.78 33.84
N ALA A 31 -10.65 34.47 33.98
CA ALA A 31 -9.53 33.53 33.75
C ALA A 31 -8.88 33.85 32.43
N PRO A 32 -7.52 33.77 32.31
CA PRO A 32 -6.85 34.05 31.04
C PRO A 32 -7.50 33.27 29.93
N ASP A 33 -7.77 33.94 28.82
CA ASP A 33 -8.36 33.30 27.64
C ASP A 33 -7.43 32.20 27.10
N GLN A 34 -7.84 30.96 27.23
CA GLN A 34 -7.11 29.80 26.75
C GLN A 34 -7.49 29.44 25.30
N SER A 35 -8.51 30.08 24.72
CA SER A 35 -9.00 29.76 23.38
C SER A 35 -7.92 29.96 22.32
N THR A 36 -7.11 31.01 22.44
CA THR A 36 -6.01 31.28 21.51
C THR A 36 -4.94 30.18 21.53
N ALA A 37 -4.59 29.66 22.71
CA ALA A 37 -3.64 28.56 22.84
C ALA A 37 -4.20 27.27 22.20
N HIS A 38 -5.50 27.00 22.38
CA HIS A 38 -6.18 25.90 21.72
C HIS A 38 -6.28 26.07 20.18
N MET A 39 -6.46 27.31 19.71
CA MET A 39 -6.48 27.63 18.27
C MET A 39 -5.14 27.30 17.60
N GLN A 40 -4.03 27.63 18.24
CA GLN A 40 -2.67 27.37 17.73
C GLN A 40 -2.24 25.91 17.89
N GLY A 41 -2.87 25.14 18.75
CA GLY A 41 -2.61 23.72 18.97
C GLY A 41 -3.45 22.79 18.08
N SER A 42 -3.14 21.49 18.13
CA SER A 42 -4.08 20.49 17.63
C SER A 42 -5.26 20.41 18.59
N ALA A 43 -6.52 20.41 18.07
CA ALA A 43 -7.70 20.20 18.90
C ALA A 43 -7.65 18.81 19.56
N GLN A 44 -7.33 18.77 20.86
CA GLN A 44 -7.17 17.53 21.61
C GLN A 44 -8.41 17.18 22.44
N ALA A 45 -9.24 18.18 22.77
CA ALA A 45 -10.49 17.96 23.47
C ALA A 45 -11.59 17.52 22.49
N ASP A 46 -12.63 16.90 23.03
CA ASP A 46 -13.82 16.53 22.28
C ASP A 46 -14.73 17.75 21.99
N SER A 47 -15.69 17.56 21.09
CA SER A 47 -16.62 18.62 20.70
C SER A 47 -17.48 19.10 21.90
N GLY A 48 -17.79 18.22 22.84
CA GLY A 48 -18.58 18.56 24.05
C GLY A 48 -17.86 19.60 24.92
N PHE A 49 -16.55 19.41 25.15
CA PHE A 49 -15.74 20.37 25.87
C PHE A 49 -15.75 21.76 25.18
N TYR A 50 -15.51 21.81 23.89
CA TYR A 50 -15.47 23.08 23.16
C TYR A 50 -16.83 23.78 23.10
N LEU A 51 -17.94 23.04 22.97
CA LEU A 51 -19.29 23.56 22.99
C LEU A 51 -19.61 24.14 24.38
N GLN A 52 -19.18 23.49 25.46
CA GLN A 52 -19.33 24.00 26.83
C GLN A 52 -18.54 25.30 27.00
N GLN A 53 -17.28 25.37 26.59
CA GLN A 53 -16.49 26.60 26.65
C GLN A 53 -17.15 27.74 25.87
N MET A 54 -17.65 27.44 24.66
CA MET A 54 -18.37 28.38 23.80
C MET A 54 -19.61 28.96 24.53
N SER A 55 -20.37 28.10 25.22
CA SER A 55 -21.60 28.57 25.96
C SER A 55 -21.29 29.46 27.14
N GLN A 56 -20.11 29.34 27.75
CA GLN A 56 -19.65 30.10 28.92
C GLN A 56 -18.87 31.37 28.54
N SER A 57 -18.58 31.56 27.23
CA SER A 57 -17.75 32.64 26.74
C SER A 57 -18.55 33.67 25.98
N THR A 58 -17.98 34.86 25.81
CA THR A 58 -18.58 36.00 25.08
C THR A 58 -17.62 36.57 24.08
N ASN A 59 -18.12 37.34 23.11
CA ASN A 59 -17.35 38.06 22.10
C ASN A 59 -16.37 37.12 21.31
N ASP A 60 -15.16 37.59 21.05
CA ASP A 60 -14.13 36.88 20.26
C ASP A 60 -13.72 35.55 20.88
N THR A 61 -13.68 35.44 22.18
CA THR A 61 -13.40 34.18 22.88
C THR A 61 -14.46 33.13 22.56
N ARG A 62 -15.72 33.51 22.46
CA ARG A 62 -16.80 32.61 22.05
C ARG A 62 -16.61 32.14 20.61
N ILE A 63 -16.20 33.03 19.71
CA ILE A 63 -15.93 32.69 18.29
C ILE A 63 -14.78 31.69 18.19
N ASN A 64 -13.68 31.89 18.93
CA ASN A 64 -12.58 30.94 18.96
C ASN A 64 -13.02 29.54 19.41
N TRP A 65 -13.84 29.46 20.49
CA TRP A 65 -14.38 28.19 20.94
C TRP A 65 -15.36 27.55 19.92
N GLN A 66 -16.12 28.40 19.21
CA GLN A 66 -17.00 27.93 18.13
C GLN A 66 -16.20 27.29 16.99
N LEU A 67 -15.12 27.93 16.52
CA LEU A 67 -14.22 27.38 15.49
C LEU A 67 -13.58 26.08 15.95
N LEU A 68 -13.13 26.01 17.21
CA LEU A 68 -12.60 24.79 17.82
C LEU A 68 -13.63 23.66 17.92
N ALA A 69 -14.88 24.00 18.28
CA ALA A 69 -15.98 23.02 18.31
C ALA A 69 -16.28 22.46 16.92
N ILE A 70 -16.31 23.31 15.88
CA ILE A 70 -16.48 22.86 14.49
C ILE A 70 -15.36 21.91 14.08
N ARG A 71 -14.10 22.25 14.39
CA ARG A 71 -12.94 21.40 14.11
C ARG A 71 -13.05 20.04 14.80
N ALA A 72 -13.44 20.02 16.07
CA ALA A 72 -13.63 18.77 16.82
C ALA A 72 -14.79 17.93 16.29
N LEU A 73 -15.92 18.54 15.93
CA LEU A 73 -17.07 17.87 15.30
C LEU A 73 -16.69 17.22 13.98
N LEU A 74 -15.90 17.89 13.14
CA LEU A 74 -15.39 17.32 11.88
C LEU A 74 -14.49 16.12 12.15
N LYS A 75 -13.57 16.22 13.11
CA LYS A 75 -12.68 15.13 13.53
C LYS A 75 -13.46 13.91 14.05
N GLU A 76 -14.59 14.15 14.74
CA GLU A 76 -15.50 13.11 15.25
C GLU A 76 -16.47 12.57 14.19
N GLY A 77 -16.43 13.08 12.96
CA GLY A 77 -17.35 12.67 11.88
C GLY A 77 -18.78 13.21 12.01
N LYS A 78 -19.02 14.16 12.92
CA LYS A 78 -20.32 14.80 13.16
C LYS A 78 -20.57 15.94 12.17
N THR A 79 -20.51 15.61 10.86
CA THR A 79 -20.51 16.59 9.76
C THR A 79 -21.71 17.52 9.76
N GLN A 80 -22.90 17.00 10.07
CA GLN A 80 -24.12 17.81 10.06
C GLN A 80 -24.09 18.89 11.16
N GLN A 81 -23.68 18.50 12.37
CA GLN A 81 -23.56 19.44 13.50
C GLN A 81 -22.48 20.49 13.25
N ALA A 82 -21.36 20.06 12.61
CA ALA A 82 -20.31 20.99 12.21
C ALA A 82 -20.82 22.01 11.19
N ALA A 83 -21.62 21.58 10.19
CA ALA A 83 -22.20 22.46 9.18
C ALA A 83 -23.18 23.47 9.79
N GLU A 84 -24.04 23.01 10.69
CA GLU A 84 -24.98 23.88 11.42
C GLU A 84 -24.26 24.95 12.24
N LEU A 85 -23.25 24.52 13.02
CA LEU A 85 -22.46 25.44 13.83
C LEU A 85 -21.62 26.40 12.98
N PHE A 86 -21.10 25.93 11.84
CA PHE A 86 -20.36 26.75 10.88
C PHE A 86 -21.24 27.86 10.28
N SER A 87 -22.48 27.57 9.96
CA SER A 87 -23.44 28.54 9.39
C SER A 87 -23.79 29.69 10.35
N GLN A 88 -23.54 29.49 11.66
CA GLN A 88 -23.80 30.47 12.73
C GLN A 88 -22.59 31.37 13.01
N LEU A 89 -21.47 31.24 12.28
CA LEU A 89 -20.32 32.11 12.44
C LEU A 89 -20.67 33.53 11.99
N PRO A 90 -20.23 34.57 12.72
CA PRO A 90 -20.44 35.95 12.33
C PRO A 90 -19.67 36.30 11.05
N GLN A 91 -20.13 37.34 10.37
CA GLN A 91 -19.46 37.85 9.16
C GLN A 91 -18.17 38.62 9.47
N ASP A 92 -18.14 39.29 10.62
CA ASP A 92 -17.01 40.11 11.07
C ASP A 92 -16.08 39.28 11.94
N LEU A 93 -15.04 38.74 11.31
CA LEU A 93 -14.01 37.91 11.93
C LEU A 93 -12.66 38.58 11.84
N HIS A 94 -11.83 38.42 12.87
CA HIS A 94 -10.41 38.80 12.80
C HIS A 94 -9.64 37.90 11.84
N ASP A 95 -8.50 38.35 11.34
CA ASP A 95 -7.73 37.63 10.32
C ASP A 95 -7.41 36.18 10.72
N THR A 96 -6.99 35.95 11.95
CA THR A 96 -6.70 34.59 12.46
C THR A 96 -7.94 33.68 12.47
N GLN A 97 -9.10 34.25 12.83
CA GLN A 97 -10.38 33.53 12.82
C GLN A 97 -10.85 33.27 11.39
N ARG A 98 -10.61 34.22 10.47
CA ARG A 98 -10.94 34.12 9.06
C ARG A 98 -10.11 33.04 8.37
N HIS A 99 -8.81 32.95 8.66
CA HIS A 99 -7.96 31.89 8.15
C HIS A 99 -8.44 30.51 8.62
N GLU A 100 -8.77 30.39 9.91
CA GLU A 100 -9.33 29.15 10.44
C GLU A 100 -10.69 28.83 9.82
N GLN A 101 -11.59 29.80 9.67
CA GLN A 101 -12.90 29.62 9.03
C GLN A 101 -12.72 29.12 7.59
N THR A 102 -11.80 29.71 6.81
CA THR A 102 -11.58 29.30 5.41
C THR A 102 -11.07 27.87 5.34
N LEU A 103 -10.14 27.48 6.22
CA LEU A 103 -9.64 26.13 6.30
C LEU A 103 -10.74 25.14 6.71
N LEU A 104 -11.53 25.49 7.73
CA LEU A 104 -12.67 24.67 8.16
C LEU A 104 -13.74 24.51 7.07
N SER A 105 -13.93 25.53 6.23
CA SER A 105 -14.86 25.42 5.09
C SER A 105 -14.39 24.38 4.08
N ALA A 106 -13.07 24.29 3.81
CA ALA A 106 -12.51 23.24 2.96
C ALA A 106 -12.64 21.85 3.59
N GLU A 107 -12.34 21.73 4.89
CA GLU A 107 -12.50 20.47 5.64
C GLU A 107 -13.97 20.00 5.69
N LEU A 108 -14.91 20.94 5.85
CA LEU A 108 -16.34 20.64 5.81
C LEU A 108 -16.75 20.11 4.43
N LYS A 109 -16.26 20.72 3.34
CA LYS A 109 -16.48 20.23 1.98
C LYS A 109 -15.95 18.81 1.78
N VAL A 110 -14.75 18.53 2.30
CA VAL A 110 -14.19 17.16 2.31
C VAL A 110 -15.11 16.19 3.06
N ALA A 111 -15.57 16.56 4.26
CA ALA A 111 -16.46 15.73 5.07
C ALA A 111 -17.83 15.49 4.39
N GLN A 112 -18.30 16.45 3.59
CA GLN A 112 -19.49 16.34 2.75
C GLN A 112 -19.25 15.59 1.44
N LYS A 113 -18.01 15.16 1.16
CA LYS A 113 -17.56 14.54 -0.09
C LYS A 113 -17.66 15.46 -1.32
N ASP A 114 -17.73 16.76 -1.12
CA ASP A 114 -17.61 17.78 -2.16
C ASP A 114 -16.12 18.10 -2.38
N TYR A 115 -15.40 17.16 -3.00
CA TYR A 115 -13.96 17.25 -3.18
C TYR A 115 -13.53 18.37 -4.11
N ASP A 116 -14.32 18.66 -5.14
CA ASP A 116 -14.02 19.75 -6.07
C ASP A 116 -14.25 21.12 -5.42
N GLY A 117 -15.30 21.23 -4.59
CA GLY A 117 -15.50 22.41 -3.75
C GLY A 117 -14.36 22.63 -2.77
N ALA A 118 -13.88 21.55 -2.11
CA ALA A 118 -12.73 21.62 -1.22
C ALA A 118 -11.47 22.09 -1.95
N LYS A 119 -11.14 21.52 -3.11
CA LYS A 119 -9.97 21.92 -3.93
C LYS A 119 -10.01 23.41 -4.34
N LYS A 120 -11.20 23.90 -4.71
CA LYS A 120 -11.37 25.33 -5.06
C LYS A 120 -11.06 26.22 -3.86
N ILE A 121 -11.57 25.89 -2.68
CA ILE A 121 -11.30 26.67 -1.45
C ILE A 121 -9.81 26.59 -1.08
N LEU A 122 -9.22 25.40 -1.08
CA LEU A 122 -7.79 25.20 -0.79
C LEU A 122 -6.93 26.04 -1.74
N GLY A 123 -7.29 26.15 -3.02
CA GLY A 123 -6.59 26.98 -3.99
C GLY A 123 -6.62 28.49 -3.71
N THR A 124 -7.46 28.97 -2.79
CA THR A 124 -7.52 30.39 -2.38
C THR A 124 -6.72 30.68 -1.12
N ILE A 125 -6.22 29.66 -0.42
CA ILE A 125 -5.52 29.81 0.85
C ILE A 125 -4.04 30.08 0.61
N ASP A 126 -3.54 31.18 1.17
CA ASP A 126 -2.10 31.44 1.24
C ASP A 126 -1.50 30.66 2.44
N LEU A 127 -0.67 29.67 2.13
CA LEU A 127 0.00 28.83 3.13
C LEU A 127 0.88 29.62 4.11
N SER A 128 1.42 30.77 3.70
CA SER A 128 2.27 31.59 4.55
C SER A 128 1.50 32.22 5.73
N THR A 129 0.18 32.31 5.62
CA THR A 129 -0.71 32.83 6.66
C THR A 129 -1.12 31.80 7.71
N LEU A 130 -0.84 30.54 7.43
CA LEU A 130 -1.23 29.41 8.29
C LEU A 130 -0.10 29.01 9.25
N ASP A 131 -0.46 28.69 10.49
CA ASP A 131 0.47 28.03 11.40
C ASP A 131 0.75 26.57 10.98
N LYS A 132 1.73 25.92 11.62
CA LYS A 132 2.15 24.55 11.26
C LYS A 132 1.00 23.52 11.38
N ASN A 133 0.12 23.66 12.37
CA ASN A 133 -1.00 22.73 12.53
C ASN A 133 -2.06 22.96 11.45
N GLN A 134 -2.33 24.21 11.11
CA GLN A 134 -3.23 24.59 10.02
C GLN A 134 -2.66 24.13 8.67
N GLN A 135 -1.34 24.27 8.42
CA GLN A 135 -0.69 23.75 7.23
C GLN A 135 -0.82 22.21 7.13
N ALA A 136 -0.62 21.49 8.24
CA ALA A 136 -0.80 20.03 8.24
C ALA A 136 -2.24 19.62 7.89
N ARG A 137 -3.23 20.35 8.40
CA ARG A 137 -4.66 20.15 8.08
C ARG A 137 -5.00 20.53 6.64
N PHE A 138 -4.43 21.61 6.13
CA PHE A 138 -4.56 22.03 4.74
C PHE A 138 -4.12 20.91 3.79
N TRP A 139 -2.93 20.37 3.99
CA TRP A 139 -2.42 19.26 3.20
C TRP A 139 -3.26 18.00 3.37
N GLN A 140 -3.73 17.70 4.60
CA GLN A 140 -4.61 16.57 4.85
C GLN A 140 -5.93 16.69 4.08
N ALA A 141 -6.54 17.87 4.05
CA ALA A 141 -7.75 18.11 3.28
C ALA A 141 -7.50 17.91 1.76
N GLY A 142 -6.36 18.40 1.25
CA GLY A 142 -5.95 18.20 -0.14
C GLY A 142 -5.71 16.72 -0.48
N ILE A 143 -5.00 16.00 0.37
CA ILE A 143 -4.77 14.55 0.23
C ILE A 143 -6.09 13.78 0.17
N THR A 144 -7.02 14.11 1.08
CA THR A 144 -8.33 13.45 1.12
C THR A 144 -9.16 13.78 -0.13
N ALA A 145 -9.07 15.02 -0.63
CA ALA A 145 -9.76 15.43 -1.84
C ALA A 145 -9.26 14.75 -3.12
N GLU A 146 -8.06 14.17 -3.12
CA GLU A 146 -7.55 13.31 -4.22
C GLU A 146 -8.16 11.90 -4.21
N GLN A 147 -8.91 11.52 -3.18
CA GLN A 147 -9.67 10.26 -3.09
C GLN A 147 -8.79 9.00 -3.27
N GLY A 148 -7.54 9.06 -2.87
CA GLY A 148 -6.58 7.96 -3.01
C GLY A 148 -6.15 7.68 -4.46
N ARG A 149 -6.57 8.51 -5.44
CA ARG A 149 -6.12 8.37 -6.83
C ARG A 149 -4.66 8.82 -6.95
N PRO A 150 -3.77 7.94 -7.40
CA PRO A 150 -2.36 8.30 -7.53
C PRO A 150 -2.20 9.41 -8.58
N SER A 151 -1.65 10.53 -8.15
CA SER A 151 -1.43 11.72 -8.97
C SER A 151 -0.21 12.50 -8.49
N LEU A 152 0.34 13.35 -9.34
CA LEU A 152 1.42 14.27 -8.96
C LEU A 152 0.98 15.21 -7.83
N THR A 153 -0.27 15.69 -7.88
CA THR A 153 -0.86 16.54 -6.85
C THR A 153 -0.90 15.84 -5.49
N LEU A 154 -1.35 14.57 -5.48
CA LEU A 154 -1.35 13.76 -4.25
C LEU A 154 0.06 13.60 -3.69
N LEU A 155 1.04 13.24 -4.53
CA LEU A 155 2.43 13.05 -4.09
C LEU A 155 3.03 14.34 -3.52
N ARG A 156 2.84 15.47 -4.17
CA ARG A 156 3.28 16.78 -3.68
C ARG A 156 2.64 17.14 -2.34
N ALA A 157 1.35 16.89 -2.19
CA ALA A 157 0.63 17.14 -0.93
C ALA A 157 1.15 16.26 0.22
N LEU A 158 1.38 14.96 -0.02
CA LEU A 158 1.95 14.04 0.95
C LEU A 158 3.36 14.46 1.37
N ILE A 159 4.23 14.80 0.40
CA ILE A 159 5.59 15.25 0.65
C ILE A 159 5.62 16.57 1.44
N ALA A 160 4.74 17.52 1.10
CA ALA A 160 4.64 18.80 1.80
C ALA A 160 4.09 18.66 3.24
N GLN A 161 3.22 17.67 3.48
CA GLN A 161 2.67 17.40 4.81
C GLN A 161 3.69 16.73 5.73
N GLU A 162 4.55 15.85 5.22
CA GLU A 162 5.43 14.97 5.99
C GLU A 162 6.24 15.70 7.08
N PRO A 163 6.94 16.84 6.80
CA PRO A 163 7.73 17.54 7.82
C PRO A 163 6.90 18.18 8.94
N LEU A 164 5.60 18.30 8.75
CA LEU A 164 4.66 18.87 9.72
C LEU A 164 4.12 17.82 10.69
N LEU A 165 4.39 16.54 10.43
CA LEU A 165 3.88 15.39 11.19
C LEU A 165 4.93 14.83 12.14
N ALA A 166 4.48 14.10 13.17
CA ALA A 166 5.33 13.41 14.12
C ALA A 166 4.79 12.01 14.45
N GLY A 167 5.65 11.15 14.99
CA GLY A 167 5.28 9.84 15.49
C GLY A 167 4.56 8.96 14.47
N ALA A 168 3.44 8.37 14.87
CA ALA A 168 2.67 7.44 14.05
C ALA A 168 2.05 8.09 12.79
N ASP A 169 1.71 9.38 12.85
CA ASP A 169 1.11 10.06 11.70
C ASP A 169 2.14 10.31 10.60
N LYS A 170 3.40 10.51 10.97
CA LYS A 170 4.51 10.58 10.01
C LYS A 170 4.70 9.26 9.27
N GLN A 171 4.69 8.12 9.97
CA GLN A 171 4.76 6.81 9.35
C GLN A 171 3.58 6.54 8.41
N LYS A 172 2.37 6.89 8.81
CA LYS A 172 1.19 6.77 7.95
C LYS A 172 1.32 7.57 6.66
N ASN A 173 1.85 8.79 6.74
CA ASN A 173 2.10 9.63 5.56
C ASN A 173 3.14 9.00 4.62
N ILE A 174 4.25 8.49 5.16
CA ILE A 174 5.28 7.78 4.41
C ILE A 174 4.71 6.52 3.73
N ASP A 175 3.88 5.75 4.46
CA ASP A 175 3.21 4.56 3.91
C ASP A 175 2.22 4.95 2.80
N ALA A 176 1.47 6.04 2.98
CA ALA A 176 0.54 6.55 1.97
C ALA A 176 1.29 7.06 0.71
N THR A 177 2.43 7.72 0.88
CA THR A 177 3.30 8.16 -0.23
C THR A 177 3.78 6.96 -1.04
N TRP A 178 4.26 5.92 -0.36
CA TRP A 178 4.68 4.68 -1.00
C TRP A 178 3.52 3.96 -1.68
N GLN A 179 2.37 3.87 -1.04
CA GLN A 179 1.18 3.24 -1.61
C GLN A 179 0.71 3.94 -2.88
N ALA A 180 0.70 5.28 -2.88
CA ALA A 180 0.36 6.06 -4.08
C ALA A 180 1.32 5.77 -5.23
N LEU A 181 2.64 5.72 -4.97
CA LEU A 181 3.65 5.39 -5.96
C LEU A 181 3.58 3.94 -6.44
N ALA A 182 3.45 2.99 -5.53
CA ALA A 182 3.40 1.56 -5.85
C ALA A 182 2.15 1.18 -6.67
N SER A 183 1.08 1.98 -6.57
CA SER A 183 -0.15 1.80 -7.35
C SER A 183 -0.09 2.41 -8.76
N MET A 184 0.90 3.25 -9.06
CA MET A 184 1.15 3.75 -10.42
C MET A 184 1.83 2.69 -11.27
N THR A 185 1.50 2.65 -12.56
CA THR A 185 2.31 1.91 -13.53
C THR A 185 3.64 2.61 -13.78
N GLN A 186 4.62 1.89 -14.35
CA GLN A 186 5.89 2.53 -14.72
C GLN A 186 5.72 3.67 -15.72
N ASP A 187 4.80 3.53 -16.67
CA ASP A 187 4.54 4.57 -17.67
C ASP A 187 3.88 5.80 -17.03
N GLN A 188 2.95 5.60 -16.10
CA GLN A 188 2.36 6.71 -15.33
C GLN A 188 3.43 7.45 -14.52
N ALA A 189 4.32 6.73 -13.85
CA ALA A 189 5.39 7.35 -13.07
C ALA A 189 6.40 8.10 -13.95
N LYS A 190 6.79 7.53 -15.10
CA LYS A 190 7.68 8.18 -16.07
C LYS A 190 7.08 9.40 -16.75
N ALA A 191 5.75 9.45 -16.87
CA ALA A 191 5.04 10.57 -17.45
C ALA A 191 4.90 11.77 -16.49
N LEU A 192 5.27 11.62 -15.21
CA LEU A 192 5.22 12.72 -14.26
C LEU A 192 6.29 13.77 -14.59
N VAL A 193 5.83 15.00 -14.79
CA VAL A 193 6.73 16.16 -14.99
C VAL A 193 6.98 16.81 -13.65
N ILE A 194 8.18 16.61 -13.13
CA ILE A 194 8.61 17.19 -11.85
C ILE A 194 9.54 18.39 -12.08
N ASN A 195 9.62 19.28 -11.09
CA ASN A 195 10.52 20.42 -11.12
C ASN A 195 11.93 20.01 -10.70
N ALA A 196 12.93 20.75 -11.13
CA ALA A 196 14.34 20.45 -10.86
C ALA A 196 14.71 20.53 -9.35
N ASP A 197 13.94 21.24 -8.55
CA ASP A 197 14.12 21.41 -7.11
C ASP A 197 13.35 20.36 -6.28
N GLU A 198 12.52 19.52 -6.89
CA GLU A 198 11.73 18.48 -6.20
C GLU A 198 12.57 17.22 -5.90
N ASN A 199 13.71 17.37 -5.24
CA ASN A 199 14.65 16.28 -4.94
C ASN A 199 14.04 15.15 -4.10
N VAL A 200 13.11 15.48 -3.19
CA VAL A 200 12.42 14.46 -2.38
C VAL A 200 11.52 13.59 -3.27
N LEU A 201 10.77 14.23 -4.17
CA LEU A 201 9.90 13.52 -5.12
C LEU A 201 10.73 12.68 -6.10
N GLN A 202 11.85 13.21 -6.62
CA GLN A 202 12.77 12.44 -7.45
C GLN A 202 13.27 11.18 -6.73
N GLY A 203 13.68 11.31 -5.47
CA GLY A 203 14.13 10.16 -4.68
C GLY A 203 13.04 9.11 -4.51
N TRP A 204 11.80 9.51 -4.32
CA TRP A 204 10.65 8.60 -4.27
C TRP A 204 10.39 7.89 -5.59
N LEU A 205 10.48 8.58 -6.72
CA LEU A 205 10.33 7.99 -8.06
C LEU A 205 11.45 6.99 -8.37
N ASP A 206 12.68 7.29 -7.97
CA ASP A 206 13.82 6.37 -8.11
C ASP A 206 13.61 5.09 -7.28
N LEU A 207 13.04 5.23 -6.07
CA LEU A 207 12.69 4.07 -5.25
C LEU A 207 11.63 3.19 -5.94
N GLN A 208 10.60 3.81 -6.50
CA GLN A 208 9.56 3.11 -7.22
C GLN A 208 10.13 2.39 -8.47
N GLN A 209 10.96 3.07 -9.25
CA GLN A 209 11.62 2.47 -10.42
C GLN A 209 12.49 1.27 -10.03
N MET A 210 13.30 1.40 -8.97
CA MET A 210 14.12 0.33 -8.42
C MET A 210 13.26 -0.86 -7.96
N TRP A 211 12.15 -0.58 -7.27
CA TRP A 211 11.21 -1.61 -6.82
C TRP A 211 10.58 -2.38 -8.00
N PHE A 212 10.12 -1.67 -9.03
CA PHE A 212 9.57 -2.33 -10.23
C PHE A 212 10.57 -3.25 -10.92
N ASN A 213 11.82 -2.82 -11.02
CA ASN A 213 12.86 -3.58 -11.71
C ASN A 213 13.28 -4.84 -10.93
N ASN A 214 13.12 -4.85 -9.60
CA ASN A 214 13.65 -5.91 -8.75
C ASN A 214 12.58 -6.65 -7.93
N ARG A 215 11.29 -6.39 -8.13
CA ARG A 215 10.21 -6.94 -7.29
C ARG A 215 10.09 -8.46 -7.28
N SER A 216 10.64 -9.13 -8.29
CA SER A 216 10.67 -10.60 -8.40
C SER A 216 11.88 -11.23 -7.69
N ASP A 217 12.89 -10.44 -7.31
CA ASP A 217 14.09 -10.91 -6.60
C ASP A 217 14.25 -10.18 -5.25
N PRO A 218 13.91 -10.84 -4.14
CA PRO A 218 14.01 -10.24 -2.81
C PRO A 218 15.42 -9.79 -2.42
N ASN A 219 16.47 -10.46 -2.91
CA ASN A 219 17.86 -10.11 -2.59
C ASN A 219 18.27 -8.84 -3.35
N MET A 220 17.96 -8.76 -4.65
CA MET A 220 18.19 -7.57 -5.45
C MET A 220 17.37 -6.38 -4.95
N LEU A 221 16.12 -6.62 -4.54
CA LEU A 221 15.27 -5.58 -3.95
C LEU A 221 15.86 -5.06 -2.63
N LYS A 222 16.32 -5.95 -1.75
CA LYS A 222 16.98 -5.57 -0.48
C LYS A 222 18.25 -4.75 -0.72
N ALA A 223 19.10 -5.18 -1.65
CA ALA A 223 20.29 -4.46 -2.05
C ALA A 223 19.95 -3.08 -2.63
N GLY A 224 18.95 -3.02 -3.52
CA GLY A 224 18.48 -1.80 -4.14
C GLY A 224 17.92 -0.78 -3.14
N ILE A 225 17.15 -1.22 -2.13
CA ILE A 225 16.68 -0.34 -1.04
C ILE A 225 17.87 0.24 -0.27
N THR A 226 18.86 -0.60 0.06
CA THR A 226 20.06 -0.16 0.80
C THR A 226 20.87 0.86 0.00
N ASP A 227 21.03 0.65 -1.31
CA ASP A 227 21.71 1.59 -2.20
C ASP A 227 20.94 2.90 -2.35
N TRP A 228 19.63 2.82 -2.53
CA TRP A 228 18.75 3.98 -2.59
C TRP A 228 18.83 4.84 -1.30
N GLN A 229 18.82 4.22 -0.12
CA GLN A 229 18.98 4.93 1.16
C GLN A 229 20.30 5.71 1.24
N LYS A 230 21.39 5.17 0.65
CA LYS A 230 22.68 5.87 0.58
C LYS A 230 22.65 7.04 -0.40
N ARG A 231 21.96 6.91 -1.52
CA ARG A 231 21.84 7.98 -2.52
C ARG A 231 20.90 9.11 -2.08
N TYR A 232 19.87 8.79 -1.31
CA TYR A 232 18.85 9.74 -0.86
C TYR A 232 18.73 9.82 0.68
N PRO A 233 19.82 10.11 1.43
CA PRO A 233 19.80 10.05 2.90
C PRO A 233 18.87 11.10 3.52
N GLN A 234 18.50 12.14 2.79
CA GLN A 234 17.57 13.19 3.24
C GLN A 234 16.12 12.90 2.91
N ASN A 235 15.85 11.90 2.08
CA ASN A 235 14.47 11.50 1.79
C ASN A 235 13.79 10.95 3.06
N PRO A 236 12.56 11.36 3.38
CA PRO A 236 11.86 10.87 4.57
C PRO A 236 11.74 9.35 4.59
N GLY A 237 11.47 8.73 3.43
CA GLY A 237 11.41 7.28 3.30
C GLY A 237 12.75 6.56 3.49
N ALA A 238 13.89 7.25 3.34
CA ALA A 238 15.19 6.67 3.65
C ALA A 238 15.48 6.65 5.16
N LYS A 239 14.98 7.66 5.88
CA LYS A 239 15.09 7.77 7.35
C LYS A 239 14.09 6.84 8.05
N MET A 240 12.92 6.70 7.48
CA MET A 240 11.81 5.89 7.99
C MET A 240 11.18 5.14 6.81
N LEU A 241 11.59 3.89 6.62
CA LEU A 241 11.09 3.10 5.48
C LEU A 241 9.58 2.90 5.54
N PRO A 242 8.92 2.90 4.37
CA PRO A 242 7.56 2.38 4.27
C PRO A 242 7.45 0.98 4.87
N THR A 243 6.39 0.73 5.64
CA THR A 243 6.17 -0.53 6.35
C THR A 243 6.27 -1.75 5.41
N GLN A 244 5.77 -1.64 4.19
CA GLN A 244 5.88 -2.68 3.18
C GLN A 244 7.34 -3.01 2.83
N LEU A 245 8.21 -2.02 2.74
CA LEU A 245 9.63 -2.20 2.40
C LEU A 245 10.48 -2.67 3.59
N VAL A 246 10.08 -2.35 4.83
CA VAL A 246 10.69 -2.92 6.04
C VAL A 246 10.58 -4.45 6.02
N ASN A 247 9.44 -4.98 5.61
CA ASN A 247 9.24 -6.42 5.50
C ASN A 247 10.19 -7.06 4.48
N VAL A 248 10.49 -6.36 3.38
CA VAL A 248 11.48 -6.81 2.39
C VAL A 248 12.89 -6.79 2.95
N GLN A 249 13.29 -5.73 3.67
CA GLN A 249 14.60 -5.66 4.31
C GLN A 249 14.82 -6.77 5.35
N ASN A 250 13.77 -7.11 6.07
CA ASN A 250 13.80 -8.17 7.08
C ASN A 250 13.63 -9.57 6.48
N PHE A 251 13.36 -9.67 5.18
CA PHE A 251 13.25 -10.96 4.49
C PHE A 251 14.56 -11.72 4.62
N LYS A 252 14.47 -12.89 5.20
CA LYS A 252 15.55 -13.88 5.23
C LYS A 252 15.12 -14.98 4.26
N PRO A 253 15.87 -15.21 3.17
CA PRO A 253 15.58 -16.35 2.30
C PRO A 253 15.64 -17.63 3.15
N ALA A 254 14.66 -18.51 2.92
CA ALA A 254 14.72 -19.82 3.55
C ALA A 254 16.03 -20.50 3.13
N SER A 255 16.77 -21.02 4.11
CA SER A 255 17.95 -21.79 3.81
C SER A 255 17.56 -23.02 2.98
N THR A 256 18.20 -23.24 1.84
CA THR A 256 18.02 -24.47 1.06
C THR A 256 18.81 -25.64 1.62
N SER A 257 19.47 -25.43 2.77
CA SER A 257 20.34 -26.45 3.36
C SER A 257 19.62 -27.70 3.86
N LYS A 258 18.35 -27.55 4.29
CA LYS A 258 17.54 -28.68 4.76
C LYS A 258 16.14 -28.62 4.12
N ILE A 259 15.85 -29.58 3.28
CA ILE A 259 14.57 -29.71 2.57
C ILE A 259 13.84 -30.95 3.07
N ALA A 260 12.60 -30.79 3.52
CA ALA A 260 11.71 -31.89 3.88
C ALA A 260 10.75 -32.16 2.73
N LEU A 261 10.70 -33.41 2.25
CA LEU A 261 9.69 -33.90 1.31
C LEU A 261 8.63 -34.71 2.05
N LEU A 262 7.39 -34.28 1.98
CA LEU A 262 6.23 -34.96 2.58
C LEU A 262 5.51 -35.77 1.50
N LEU A 263 5.81 -37.06 1.41
CA LEU A 263 5.33 -37.91 0.32
C LEU A 263 4.62 -39.16 0.88
N PRO A 264 3.57 -39.67 0.24
CA PRO A 264 3.02 -40.96 0.53
C PRO A 264 3.96 -42.02 -0.05
N LEU A 265 4.58 -42.83 0.82
CA LEU A 265 5.50 -43.91 0.39
C LEU A 265 4.87 -45.27 0.40
N ASN A 266 3.65 -45.38 0.96
CA ASN A 266 2.87 -46.63 1.03
C ASN A 266 1.46 -46.42 0.45
N GLY A 267 0.78 -47.51 0.11
CA GLY A 267 -0.56 -47.48 -0.47
C GLY A 267 -0.58 -47.12 -1.96
N GLN A 268 -1.77 -46.80 -2.46
CA GLN A 268 -1.99 -46.54 -3.90
C GLN A 268 -1.21 -45.34 -4.45
N ALA A 269 -0.97 -44.35 -3.63
CA ALA A 269 -0.24 -43.12 -4.04
C ALA A 269 1.29 -43.28 -3.94
N ALA A 270 1.82 -44.38 -3.49
CA ALA A 270 3.27 -44.62 -3.31
C ALA A 270 4.07 -44.50 -4.61
N VAL A 271 3.48 -44.86 -5.74
CA VAL A 271 4.14 -44.75 -7.07
C VAL A 271 4.47 -43.31 -7.37
N PHE A 272 3.55 -42.39 -7.11
CA PHE A 272 3.76 -40.96 -7.31
C PHE A 272 4.77 -40.40 -6.32
N GLY A 273 4.67 -40.76 -5.03
CA GLY A 273 5.62 -40.38 -4.00
C GLY A 273 7.05 -40.75 -4.35
N ARG A 274 7.30 -41.97 -4.81
CA ARG A 274 8.63 -42.46 -5.21
C ARG A 274 9.14 -41.77 -6.47
N ALA A 275 8.27 -41.51 -7.48
CA ALA A 275 8.66 -40.81 -8.68
C ALA A 275 9.11 -39.35 -8.38
N ILE A 276 8.39 -38.67 -7.47
CA ILE A 276 8.77 -37.31 -7.01
C ILE A 276 10.08 -37.38 -6.23
N GLN A 277 10.25 -38.34 -5.34
CA GLN A 277 11.50 -38.55 -4.62
C GLN A 277 12.69 -38.68 -5.56
N GLN A 278 12.59 -39.55 -6.56
CA GLN A 278 13.64 -39.77 -7.55
C GLN A 278 13.96 -38.50 -8.32
N GLY A 279 12.94 -37.70 -8.70
CA GLY A 279 13.14 -36.41 -9.38
C GLY A 279 13.92 -35.42 -8.53
N PHE A 280 13.60 -35.30 -7.23
CA PHE A 280 14.33 -34.43 -6.30
C PHE A 280 15.77 -34.91 -6.05
N GLU A 281 16.00 -36.20 -5.93
CA GLU A 281 17.34 -36.79 -5.75
C GLU A 281 18.19 -36.59 -7.02
N ALA A 282 17.62 -36.78 -8.20
CA ALA A 282 18.28 -36.51 -9.46
C ALA A 282 18.66 -35.03 -9.61
N ALA A 283 17.74 -34.13 -9.31
CA ALA A 283 18.01 -32.69 -9.33
C ALA A 283 19.09 -32.28 -8.32
N LYS A 284 19.06 -32.85 -7.11
CA LYS A 284 20.09 -32.64 -6.09
C LYS A 284 21.47 -33.07 -6.55
N ASN A 285 21.56 -34.23 -7.21
CA ASN A 285 22.81 -34.81 -7.68
C ASN A 285 23.28 -34.24 -9.03
N GLY A 286 22.55 -33.29 -9.62
CA GLY A 286 22.87 -32.68 -10.90
C GLY A 286 22.74 -33.61 -12.10
N THR A 287 22.05 -34.74 -11.93
CA THR A 287 21.77 -35.66 -13.04
C THR A 287 20.51 -35.21 -13.78
N THR A 288 20.66 -34.49 -14.87
CA THR A 288 19.55 -34.05 -15.74
C THR A 288 19.11 -35.10 -16.75
N ALA A 289 19.21 -36.37 -16.42
CA ALA A 289 18.70 -37.42 -17.29
C ALA A 289 17.35 -37.94 -16.78
N VAL A 290 16.30 -37.15 -16.96
CA VAL A 290 14.98 -37.74 -17.12
C VAL A 290 14.82 -38.14 -18.60
N THR A 291 15.53 -39.17 -18.99
CA THR A 291 15.08 -39.98 -20.14
C THR A 291 13.80 -40.66 -19.66
N GLY A 292 12.68 -40.29 -20.27
CA GLY A 292 11.38 -40.82 -19.95
C GLY A 292 11.39 -42.36 -19.94
N SER A 293 11.46 -42.92 -18.73
CA SER A 293 10.93 -44.24 -18.53
C SER A 293 9.42 -44.10 -18.53
N ALA A 294 8.84 -44.40 -19.70
CA ALA A 294 7.41 -44.55 -19.84
C ALA A 294 6.92 -45.47 -18.69
N VAL A 295 6.13 -44.94 -17.82
CA VAL A 295 5.36 -45.73 -16.85
C VAL A 295 4.56 -46.72 -17.73
N PRO A 296 4.66 -48.05 -17.53
CA PRO A 296 3.88 -48.98 -18.28
C PRO A 296 2.41 -48.65 -18.19
N ALA A 297 1.73 -48.48 -19.31
CA ALA A 297 0.32 -48.08 -19.41
C ALA A 297 -0.66 -49.03 -18.70
N GLN A 298 -0.16 -50.11 -18.07
CA GLN A 298 -0.96 -51.09 -17.31
C GLN A 298 -1.23 -50.69 -15.83
N ALA A 299 -0.53 -49.70 -15.28
CA ALA A 299 -0.78 -49.27 -13.90
C ALA A 299 -1.88 -48.18 -13.78
N ALA A 300 -2.36 -47.65 -14.90
CA ALA A 300 -3.32 -46.57 -14.92
C ALA A 300 -4.79 -46.94 -14.73
N GLN A 301 -5.12 -48.25 -14.65
CA GLN A 301 -6.51 -48.74 -14.58
C GLN A 301 -7.03 -49.04 -13.17
N ALA A 302 -6.24 -48.89 -12.13
CA ALA A 302 -6.64 -49.31 -10.77
C ALA A 302 -6.59 -48.20 -9.69
N ALA A 303 -6.27 -46.97 -10.05
CA ALA A 303 -6.25 -45.86 -9.09
C ALA A 303 -7.52 -45.01 -9.22
N ASN A 304 -8.34 -45.00 -8.20
CA ASN A 304 -9.46 -44.10 -8.09
C ASN A 304 -8.89 -42.67 -7.88
N VAL A 305 -8.94 -41.84 -8.94
CA VAL A 305 -8.18 -40.57 -9.06
C VAL A 305 -8.75 -39.46 -8.17
N ASN A 306 -9.70 -39.73 -7.26
CA ASN A 306 -10.34 -38.69 -6.47
C ASN A 306 -9.51 -38.14 -5.29
N ASP A 307 -8.38 -38.81 -4.97
CA ASP A 307 -7.55 -38.40 -3.81
C ASP A 307 -6.24 -37.71 -4.15
N VAL A 308 -5.92 -37.47 -5.44
CA VAL A 308 -4.67 -36.84 -5.85
C VAL A 308 -4.95 -35.46 -6.43
N VAL A 309 -4.33 -34.42 -5.86
CA VAL A 309 -4.37 -33.05 -6.40
C VAL A 309 -3.54 -33.02 -7.68
N SER A 310 -4.19 -33.03 -8.84
CA SER A 310 -3.54 -32.65 -10.10
C SER A 310 -3.32 -31.16 -10.10
N PRO A 311 -2.16 -30.65 -10.56
CA PRO A 311 -2.01 -29.24 -10.84
C PRO A 311 -2.88 -28.90 -12.04
N SER A 312 -4.11 -28.44 -11.78
CA SER A 312 -4.97 -27.88 -12.82
C SER A 312 -4.45 -26.49 -13.16
N ALA A 313 -4.21 -26.30 -14.45
CA ALA A 313 -3.95 -25.00 -15.02
C ALA A 313 -5.09 -24.03 -14.67
N ALA A 314 -4.75 -22.79 -14.43
CA ALA A 314 -5.67 -21.72 -14.10
C ALA A 314 -6.87 -21.68 -15.04
N GLU A 315 -8.04 -22.07 -14.55
CA GLU A 315 -9.30 -21.74 -15.20
C GLU A 315 -9.75 -20.37 -14.68
N THR A 316 -9.77 -19.42 -15.60
CA THR A 316 -10.49 -18.16 -15.44
C THR A 316 -11.97 -18.47 -15.38
N SER A 317 -12.54 -18.45 -14.20
CA SER A 317 -13.99 -18.59 -14.02
C SER A 317 -14.67 -17.28 -14.40
N ASP A 318 -15.29 -17.29 -15.58
CA ASP A 318 -16.24 -16.30 -16.03
C ASP A 318 -17.56 -16.53 -15.27
N LEU A 319 -17.92 -15.62 -14.39
CA LEU A 319 -19.18 -15.62 -13.62
C LEU A 319 -20.26 -15.00 -14.46
N THR A 320 -20.86 -15.79 -15.34
CA THR A 320 -22.16 -15.46 -15.97
C THR A 320 -23.27 -16.10 -15.18
N THR A 321 -23.96 -15.32 -14.37
CA THR A 321 -25.17 -15.74 -13.68
C THR A 321 -26.33 -15.74 -14.66
N ALA A 322 -26.73 -16.90 -15.08
CA ALA A 322 -27.99 -17.12 -15.80
C ALA A 322 -29.16 -17.13 -14.82
N GLN A 323 -30.05 -16.18 -14.92
CA GLN A 323 -31.43 -16.31 -14.46
C GLN A 323 -32.39 -16.05 -15.63
N THR A 324 -33.15 -17.04 -15.99
CA THR A 324 -34.28 -17.04 -16.89
C THR A 324 -35.52 -17.55 -16.14
N PRO A 325 -36.76 -17.41 -16.62
CA PRO A 325 -37.51 -16.25 -17.09
C PRO A 325 -38.89 -16.14 -16.40
N ALA A 326 -39.55 -15.03 -16.60
CA ALA A 326 -41.04 -15.03 -16.56
C ALA A 326 -41.59 -14.10 -17.65
N GLN A 327 -42.47 -14.68 -18.41
CA GLN A 327 -43.20 -14.14 -19.53
C GLN A 327 -44.19 -13.02 -19.12
N GLY A 328 -44.42 -12.07 -20.03
CA GLY A 328 -45.50 -11.12 -19.95
C GLY A 328 -45.56 -10.23 -21.20
N THR A 329 -46.41 -10.65 -22.10
CA THR A 329 -46.84 -10.10 -23.39
C THR A 329 -47.22 -8.62 -23.45
N MET A 330 -47.03 -8.08 -24.65
CA MET A 330 -47.88 -7.17 -25.47
C MET A 330 -47.49 -5.70 -25.61
N GLN A 331 -47.27 -5.40 -26.84
CA GLN A 331 -47.76 -4.38 -27.79
C GLN A 331 -46.96 -3.11 -28.00
N ASN A 332 -46.41 -3.05 -29.21
CA ASN A 332 -46.16 -1.87 -30.04
C ASN A 332 -47.48 -1.19 -30.45
N PRO A 333 -47.56 0.05 -31.01
CA PRO A 333 -46.66 0.56 -32.06
C PRO A 333 -46.44 2.10 -32.15
N VAL A 334 -45.46 2.48 -33.02
CA VAL A 334 -45.49 3.58 -34.00
C VAL A 334 -45.39 5.04 -33.51
N THR A 335 -44.40 5.80 -33.84
CA THR A 335 -44.19 6.66 -35.01
C THR A 335 -42.86 7.46 -34.88
N ALA A 336 -42.07 7.42 -35.93
CA ALA A 336 -41.11 8.48 -36.28
C ALA A 336 -41.90 9.58 -37.03
N PRO A 337 -41.44 10.82 -37.26
CA PRO A 337 -40.31 11.06 -38.17
C PRO A 337 -39.41 12.30 -37.92
N THR A 338 -38.21 12.21 -38.48
CA THR A 338 -37.56 13.21 -39.35
C THR A 338 -37.31 14.66 -38.84
N THR A 339 -36.08 15.12 -38.77
CA THR A 339 -35.47 15.99 -39.78
C THR A 339 -34.04 16.37 -39.38
N GLN A 340 -33.13 16.12 -40.30
CA GLN A 340 -31.84 16.80 -40.43
C GLN A 340 -32.08 18.09 -41.28
N PRO A 341 -31.28 19.16 -41.16
CA PRO A 341 -30.27 19.45 -42.19
C PRO A 341 -28.93 20.04 -41.68
N ALA A 342 -27.85 19.51 -42.21
CA ALA A 342 -26.99 20.11 -43.21
C ALA A 342 -26.08 21.29 -42.78
N THR A 343 -24.81 20.98 -42.93
CA THR A 343 -23.54 21.75 -43.09
C THR A 343 -23.67 23.10 -43.85
N PRO A 344 -22.70 24.06 -43.69
CA PRO A 344 -21.56 24.05 -44.60
C PRO A 344 -20.22 24.48 -43.99
N ALA A 345 -19.14 23.95 -44.57
CA ALA A 345 -17.83 24.57 -44.63
C ALA A 345 -17.78 25.66 -45.72
N PRO A 346 -16.89 26.63 -45.63
CA PRO A 346 -15.87 26.75 -46.67
C PRO A 346 -14.50 27.19 -46.13
N ALA A 347 -13.50 26.70 -46.75
CA ALA A 347 -12.62 27.20 -47.80
C ALA A 347 -11.24 27.70 -47.31
N ALA A 348 -10.29 27.17 -48.00
CA ALA A 348 -8.85 27.38 -47.99
C ALA A 348 -8.41 28.79 -48.40
N THR A 349 -7.23 29.23 -47.92
CA THR A 349 -6.37 30.12 -48.67
C THR A 349 -4.90 29.84 -48.38
N GLN A 350 -4.23 29.37 -49.37
CA GLN A 350 -2.89 29.49 -49.98
C GLN A 350 -1.72 30.08 -49.19
N ALA A 351 -0.63 29.35 -49.32
CA ALA A 351 0.76 29.73 -49.10
C ALA A 351 1.25 30.83 -50.11
N PRO A 352 2.43 31.44 -49.94
CA PRO A 352 3.48 31.11 -50.86
C PRO A 352 4.86 30.81 -50.26
N ALA A 353 5.61 30.13 -51.12
CA ALA A 353 6.94 29.66 -51.02
C ALA A 353 8.02 30.74 -51.02
N GLU A 354 9.20 30.38 -50.50
CA GLU A 354 10.48 30.70 -51.13
C GLU A 354 11.61 29.79 -50.62
N THR A 355 12.20 29.12 -51.57
CA THR A 355 13.49 28.40 -51.55
C THR A 355 14.59 29.40 -52.00
N PRO A 356 15.90 29.24 -51.64
CA PRO A 356 16.77 28.49 -52.54
C PRO A 356 17.86 27.60 -51.89
N ALA A 357 18.18 26.50 -52.56
CA ALA A 357 19.45 25.80 -52.51
C ALA A 357 20.50 26.54 -53.41
N PRO A 358 21.78 26.11 -53.63
CA PRO A 358 22.38 24.77 -53.49
C PRO A 358 23.87 24.77 -53.03
N ALA A 359 24.48 23.56 -52.87
CA ALA A 359 25.79 23.12 -53.32
C ALA A 359 26.13 21.74 -52.74
N THR A 360 26.15 20.79 -53.53
CA THR A 360 27.19 20.11 -54.33
C THR A 360 28.04 19.07 -53.56
N ALA A 361 27.76 17.85 -53.94
CA ALA A 361 28.64 16.70 -54.34
C ALA A 361 29.49 16.01 -53.24
N GLU A 362 29.27 14.71 -53.05
CA GLU A 362 30.11 13.69 -53.70
C GLU A 362 29.55 12.29 -53.37
N GLN A 363 29.34 11.53 -54.45
CA GLN A 363 29.01 10.10 -54.42
C GLN A 363 30.31 9.32 -54.67
N PRO A 364 30.52 8.20 -54.01
CA PRO A 364 31.14 7.06 -54.72
C PRO A 364 30.23 5.84 -54.75
N GLN A 365 30.36 5.15 -55.85
CA GLN A 365 29.61 4.04 -56.39
C GLN A 365 29.66 2.73 -55.54
N PRO A 366 28.80 1.77 -55.90
CA PRO A 366 28.55 0.57 -55.09
C PRO A 366 29.57 -0.55 -55.39
N GLN A 367 30.12 -1.12 -54.33
CA GLN A 367 30.79 -2.40 -54.40
C GLN A 367 29.80 -3.51 -54.05
N THR A 368 29.63 -4.40 -55.01
CA THR A 368 29.02 -5.71 -54.90
C THR A 368 29.72 -6.55 -53.83
N ALA A 369 29.00 -6.86 -52.74
CA ALA A 369 29.40 -7.87 -51.78
C ALA A 369 28.49 -9.10 -51.91
N GLN A 370 29.12 -10.23 -52.06
CA GLN A 370 28.60 -11.60 -52.08
C GLN A 370 27.68 -11.90 -50.88
N PRO A 371 26.74 -12.83 -51.00
CA PRO A 371 25.93 -13.26 -49.85
C PRO A 371 26.79 -14.10 -48.91
N GLU A 372 27.07 -13.54 -47.76
CA GLU A 372 27.65 -14.25 -46.61
C GLU A 372 26.59 -15.15 -46.01
N GLN A 373 26.91 -16.44 -45.96
CA GLN A 373 26.13 -17.49 -45.31
C GLN A 373 25.90 -17.14 -43.84
N GLN A 374 24.65 -17.04 -43.46
CA GLN A 374 24.19 -16.94 -42.10
C GLN A 374 24.67 -18.16 -41.29
N PRO A 375 25.44 -18.02 -40.21
CA PRO A 375 25.77 -19.16 -39.37
C PRO A 375 24.48 -19.65 -38.68
N ALA A 376 24.26 -20.95 -38.77
CA ALA A 376 23.19 -21.64 -38.07
C ALA A 376 23.17 -21.24 -36.58
N ALA A 377 22.00 -20.85 -36.10
CA ALA A 377 21.75 -20.59 -34.68
C ALA A 377 22.23 -21.79 -33.87
N GLN A 378 23.29 -21.56 -33.11
CA GLN A 378 23.68 -22.49 -32.05
C GLN A 378 22.54 -22.54 -31.01
N PRO A 379 22.15 -23.72 -30.54
CA PRO A 379 21.18 -23.80 -29.43
C PRO A 379 21.79 -23.06 -28.25
N GLN A 380 21.07 -22.04 -27.78
CA GLN A 380 21.38 -21.36 -26.53
C GLN A 380 21.47 -22.41 -25.42
N ALA A 381 22.66 -22.53 -24.84
CA ALA A 381 22.87 -23.34 -23.67
C ALA A 381 21.86 -22.89 -22.60
N VAL A 382 20.93 -23.76 -22.28
CA VAL A 382 20.09 -23.64 -21.11
C VAL A 382 21.05 -23.49 -19.92
N ALA A 383 20.97 -22.37 -19.22
CA ALA A 383 21.77 -22.14 -18.03
C ALA A 383 21.54 -23.33 -17.09
N THR A 384 22.55 -24.16 -16.96
CA THR A 384 22.59 -25.22 -15.96
C THR A 384 22.60 -24.53 -14.61
N THR A 385 21.46 -24.51 -13.93
CA THR A 385 21.39 -24.17 -12.51
C THR A 385 22.34 -25.09 -11.79
N SER A 386 23.36 -24.53 -11.16
CA SER A 386 24.30 -25.29 -10.32
C SER A 386 23.53 -26.14 -9.35
N ALA A 387 23.72 -27.44 -9.43
CA ALA A 387 23.15 -28.37 -8.47
C ALA A 387 23.56 -27.97 -7.06
N ASN A 388 22.61 -27.80 -6.15
CA ASN A 388 22.90 -27.50 -4.77
C ASN A 388 23.27 -28.80 -4.03
N SER A 389 24.49 -29.28 -4.28
CA SER A 389 25.01 -30.52 -3.71
C SER A 389 25.14 -30.51 -2.17
N GLY A 390 25.02 -29.33 -1.54
CA GLY A 390 25.04 -29.16 -0.10
C GLY A 390 23.67 -29.26 0.58
N ALA A 391 22.58 -29.40 -0.16
CA ALA A 391 21.24 -29.50 0.41
C ALA A 391 21.01 -30.89 1.04
N GLU A 392 20.64 -30.90 2.32
CA GLU A 392 20.15 -32.11 3.00
C GLU A 392 18.69 -32.34 2.64
N LEU A 393 18.39 -33.43 1.91
CA LEU A 393 17.04 -33.80 1.54
C LEU A 393 16.57 -34.91 2.48
N LYS A 394 15.53 -34.63 3.27
CA LYS A 394 14.93 -35.60 4.17
C LYS A 394 13.48 -35.89 3.76
N ILE A 395 13.13 -37.16 3.71
CA ILE A 395 11.82 -37.64 3.23
C ILE A 395 10.99 -38.12 4.40
N TYR A 396 9.75 -37.72 4.45
CA TYR A 396 8.77 -38.08 5.46
C TYR A 396 7.56 -38.76 4.83
N ASP A 397 7.23 -39.93 5.34
CA ASP A 397 6.10 -40.71 4.83
C ASP A 397 4.79 -40.22 5.45
N THR A 398 3.96 -39.57 4.64
CA THR A 398 2.65 -39.08 5.02
C THR A 398 1.54 -40.14 4.97
N SER A 399 1.86 -41.35 4.55
CA SER A 399 0.93 -42.49 4.56
C SER A 399 1.02 -43.36 5.84
N ALA A 400 2.14 -43.23 6.58
CA ALA A 400 2.40 -44.07 7.76
C ALA A 400 1.99 -43.39 9.07
N GLN A 401 1.91 -42.07 9.11
CA GLN A 401 1.64 -41.29 10.33
C GLN A 401 0.68 -40.11 10.06
N PRO A 402 -0.07 -39.65 11.08
CA PRO A 402 -0.85 -38.42 10.98
C PRO A 402 0.02 -37.21 10.62
N LEU A 403 -0.51 -36.31 9.82
CA LEU A 403 0.23 -35.16 9.30
C LEU A 403 0.85 -34.28 10.42
N ASP A 404 0.14 -34.07 11.52
CA ASP A 404 0.60 -33.26 12.66
C ASP A 404 1.88 -33.84 13.28
N GLN A 405 1.99 -35.16 13.40
CA GLN A 405 3.20 -35.82 13.89
C GLN A 405 4.35 -35.65 12.89
N VAL A 406 4.06 -35.79 11.59
CA VAL A 406 5.06 -35.57 10.54
C VAL A 406 5.58 -34.14 10.58
N LEU A 407 4.71 -33.12 10.72
CA LEU A 407 5.09 -31.71 10.81
C LEU A 407 5.91 -31.43 12.07
N ALA A 408 5.57 -32.02 13.21
CA ALA A 408 6.36 -31.88 14.43
C ALA A 408 7.79 -32.46 14.25
N GLN A 409 7.92 -33.60 13.56
CA GLN A 409 9.23 -34.16 13.22
C GLN A 409 10.04 -33.27 12.28
N VAL A 410 9.38 -32.72 11.26
CA VAL A 410 9.99 -31.74 10.32
C VAL A 410 10.53 -30.52 11.05
N GLN A 411 9.80 -29.99 12.03
CA GLN A 411 10.22 -28.88 12.87
C GLN A 411 11.41 -29.26 13.76
N GLN A 412 11.38 -30.41 14.40
CA GLN A 412 12.50 -30.88 15.24
C GLN A 412 13.78 -31.08 14.44
N ASP A 413 13.67 -31.55 13.21
CA ASP A 413 14.80 -31.73 12.30
C ASP A 413 15.32 -30.41 11.72
N GLY A 414 14.60 -29.29 11.93
CA GLY A 414 15.00 -27.95 11.52
C GLY A 414 14.98 -27.77 10.01
N ALA A 415 14.03 -28.43 9.32
CA ALA A 415 13.84 -28.21 7.89
C ALA A 415 13.40 -26.77 7.62
N SER A 416 14.07 -26.14 6.67
CA SER A 416 13.82 -24.75 6.28
C SER A 416 12.85 -24.61 5.10
N ILE A 417 12.73 -25.67 4.31
CA ILE A 417 11.80 -25.78 3.20
C ILE A 417 11.03 -27.09 3.35
N VAL A 418 9.71 -27.01 3.23
CA VAL A 418 8.82 -28.16 3.24
C VAL A 418 8.09 -28.23 1.90
N VAL A 419 8.18 -29.37 1.21
CA VAL A 419 7.53 -29.63 -0.06
C VAL A 419 6.52 -30.75 0.11
N GLY A 420 5.27 -30.49 -0.19
CA GLY A 420 4.12 -31.38 0.05
C GLY A 420 3.19 -30.82 1.12
N PRO A 421 2.22 -31.60 1.60
CA PRO A 421 1.91 -33.01 1.26
C PRO A 421 1.25 -33.15 -0.11
N LEU A 422 1.31 -34.37 -0.70
CA LEU A 422 0.75 -34.68 -2.01
C LEU A 422 -0.75 -34.96 -1.98
N LEU A 423 -1.25 -35.61 -0.94
CA LEU A 423 -2.64 -36.03 -0.84
C LEU A 423 -3.57 -34.89 -0.42
N LYS A 424 -4.72 -34.74 -1.09
CA LYS A 424 -5.71 -33.71 -0.85
C LYS A 424 -6.11 -33.56 0.62
N ASN A 425 -6.43 -34.68 1.30
CA ASN A 425 -6.83 -34.68 2.70
C ASN A 425 -5.75 -34.10 3.61
N ASN A 426 -4.48 -34.34 3.31
CA ASN A 426 -3.36 -33.82 4.05
C ASN A 426 -3.13 -32.33 3.75
N VAL A 427 -3.40 -31.89 2.51
CA VAL A 427 -3.37 -30.45 2.14
C VAL A 427 -4.46 -29.68 2.89
N GLU A 428 -5.67 -30.21 2.94
CA GLU A 428 -6.79 -29.61 3.68
C GLU A 428 -6.50 -29.52 5.19
N ALA A 429 -5.92 -30.56 5.78
CA ALA A 429 -5.49 -30.56 7.18
C ALA A 429 -4.43 -29.47 7.45
N LEU A 430 -3.43 -29.34 6.56
CA LEU A 430 -2.39 -28.31 6.65
C LEU A 430 -2.96 -26.89 6.56
N MET A 431 -3.91 -26.67 5.65
CA MET A 431 -4.55 -25.36 5.50
C MET A 431 -5.39 -24.99 6.72
N LYS A 432 -6.03 -25.95 7.35
CA LYS A 432 -6.81 -25.76 8.57
C LYS A 432 -5.91 -25.41 9.76
N SER A 433 -4.83 -26.12 9.99
CA SER A 433 -3.89 -25.85 11.09
C SER A 433 -3.28 -24.44 10.98
N ARG A 434 -2.87 -24.02 9.77
CA ARG A 434 -2.34 -22.64 9.54
C ARG A 434 -3.37 -21.53 9.78
N SER A 435 -4.65 -21.81 9.63
CA SER A 435 -5.71 -20.85 9.92
C SER A 435 -5.95 -20.68 11.43
N GLU A 436 -5.70 -21.71 12.20
CA GLU A 436 -5.82 -21.70 13.67
C GLU A 436 -4.63 -21.00 14.34
N GLU A 437 -3.41 -21.14 13.82
CA GLU A 437 -2.22 -20.43 14.32
C GLU A 437 -2.26 -18.90 14.11
N ARG A 438 -3.13 -18.40 13.21
CA ARG A 438 -3.28 -16.97 12.93
C ARG A 438 -4.38 -16.27 13.73
N ARG A 439 -5.10 -17.01 14.56
CA ARG A 439 -6.12 -16.46 15.47
C ARG A 439 -5.58 -16.27 16.88
#